data_c7fedda9c94c35ace8f838b8b321deb6
#
_entry.id   c7fedda9c94c35ace8f838b8b321deb6
#
_cell.length_a   1.000
_cell.length_b   1.000
_cell.length_c   1.000
_cell.angle_alpha   90.00
_cell.angle_beta   90.00
_cell.angle_gamma   90.00
#
_symmetry.space_group_name_H-M   'P 1'
#
loop_
_entity.id
_entity.type
_entity.pdbx_description
1 polymer ?
#
loop_
_entity_poly.entity_id
_entity_poly.type
_entity_poly.pdbx_seq_one_letter_code
_entity_poly.pdbx_strand_id
1 'polypeptide(L)'
;VMNAHKLDAMIAIPNCDKIVPGMIMGAIRVDVPTVFVSGGPMAKGYTQDGTPIDLATAFEAVGKFEAGEITEEQLTDIECNACPSGGSCSGMFTANSMNTLMEAMGIALPGNGTILALTKEREELYRQAARRVCEIAKMEQEEKAKYNMTNILNENAVRNAFAVDMAM
;
A
#
# COMPACT_ATOMS: atom_id res chain seq x y z
N VAL A 1 -10.22 -16.78 -11.30
CA VAL A 1 -9.04 -16.88 -12.19
C VAL A 1 -8.06 -17.89 -11.61
N MET A 2 -7.44 -17.65 -10.45
CA MET A 2 -6.40 -18.53 -9.86
C MET A 2 -6.78 -20.01 -9.84
N ASN A 3 -7.91 -20.36 -9.22
CA ASN A 3 -8.37 -21.74 -9.12
C ASN A 3 -8.75 -22.35 -10.46
N ALA A 4 -9.33 -21.57 -11.38
CA ALA A 4 -9.72 -22.05 -12.70
C ALA A 4 -8.52 -22.41 -13.58
N HIS A 5 -7.43 -21.66 -13.45
CA HIS A 5 -6.18 -21.89 -14.19
C HIS A 5 -5.16 -22.73 -13.41
N LYS A 6 -5.47 -23.09 -12.16
CA LYS A 6 -4.59 -23.85 -11.26
C LYS A 6 -3.19 -23.24 -11.16
N LEU A 7 -3.12 -21.93 -10.92
CA LEU A 7 -1.85 -21.21 -10.78
C LEU A 7 -1.23 -21.51 -9.40
N ASP A 8 0.09 -21.68 -9.36
CA ASP A 8 0.83 -22.15 -8.19
C ASP A 8 1.23 -21.06 -7.20
N ALA A 9 1.24 -19.81 -7.63
CA ALA A 9 1.61 -18.66 -6.81
C ALA A 9 1.04 -17.37 -7.42
N MET A 10 1.00 -16.31 -6.64
CA MET A 10 0.41 -15.03 -7.04
C MET A 10 1.28 -13.86 -6.58
N ILE A 11 1.38 -12.82 -7.42
CA ILE A 11 1.76 -11.49 -7.00
C ILE A 11 0.51 -10.60 -6.97
N ALA A 12 0.33 -9.86 -5.89
CA ALA A 12 -0.82 -8.98 -5.70
C ALA A 12 -0.35 -7.52 -5.56
N ILE A 13 -0.91 -6.61 -6.39
CA ILE A 13 -0.49 -5.20 -6.45
C ILE A 13 -1.67 -4.29 -6.09
N PRO A 14 -2.12 -4.26 -4.82
CA PRO A 14 -3.15 -3.33 -4.37
C PRO A 14 -2.54 -1.97 -3.99
N ASN A 15 -3.33 -0.91 -4.03
CA ASN A 15 -2.87 0.41 -3.58
C ASN A 15 -3.97 1.32 -3.03
N CYS A 16 -5.08 0.79 -2.54
CA CYS A 16 -6.19 1.58 -2.02
C CYS A 16 -6.84 0.93 -0.80
N ASP A 17 -7.55 1.73 -0.02
CA ASP A 17 -8.09 1.39 1.31
C ASP A 17 -9.00 0.14 1.35
N LYS A 18 -9.81 -0.05 0.33
CA LYS A 18 -10.71 -1.21 0.21
C LYS A 18 -10.10 -2.35 -0.60
N ILE A 19 -9.20 -2.04 -1.53
CA ILE A 19 -8.57 -3.01 -2.41
C ILE A 19 -7.59 -3.88 -1.63
N VAL A 20 -6.79 -3.30 -0.74
CA VAL A 20 -5.80 -4.05 0.05
C VAL A 20 -6.48 -5.16 0.88
N PRO A 21 -7.44 -4.86 1.78
CA PRO A 21 -8.09 -5.90 2.56
C PRO A 21 -8.90 -6.87 1.70
N GLY A 22 -9.55 -6.39 0.63
CA GLY A 22 -10.28 -7.25 -0.31
C GLY A 22 -9.37 -8.27 -1.01
N MET A 23 -8.19 -7.87 -1.44
CA MET A 23 -7.21 -8.77 -2.06
C MET A 23 -6.59 -9.72 -1.05
N ILE A 24 -6.34 -9.30 0.20
CA ILE A 24 -5.89 -10.20 1.28
C ILE A 24 -6.95 -11.27 1.54
N MET A 25 -8.22 -10.89 1.68
CA MET A 25 -9.33 -11.84 1.85
C MET A 25 -9.44 -12.82 0.67
N GLY A 26 -9.23 -12.33 -0.56
CA GLY A 26 -9.21 -13.16 -1.76
C GLY A 26 -8.03 -14.13 -1.77
N ALA A 27 -6.84 -13.66 -1.41
CA ALA A 27 -5.62 -14.48 -1.35
C ALA A 27 -5.72 -15.60 -0.31
N ILE A 28 -6.29 -15.32 0.88
CA ILE A 28 -6.55 -16.34 1.92
C ILE A 28 -7.50 -17.42 1.39
N ARG A 29 -8.56 -17.05 0.65
CA ARG A 29 -9.52 -18.02 0.10
C ARG A 29 -8.93 -18.88 -1.01
N VAL A 30 -7.99 -18.34 -1.77
CA VAL A 30 -7.27 -19.07 -2.81
C VAL A 30 -6.20 -19.98 -2.21
N ASP A 31 -5.57 -19.53 -1.14
CA ASP A 31 -4.56 -20.21 -0.33
C ASP A 31 -3.35 -20.74 -1.10
N VAL A 32 -2.84 -19.93 -2.01
CA VAL A 32 -1.55 -20.17 -2.66
C VAL A 32 -0.51 -19.16 -2.15
N PRO A 33 0.80 -19.46 -2.27
CA PRO A 33 1.85 -18.50 -1.99
C PRO A 33 1.60 -17.18 -2.71
N THR A 34 1.52 -16.09 -1.95
CA THR A 34 1.23 -14.77 -2.49
C THR A 34 2.18 -13.74 -1.92
N VAL A 35 2.84 -12.98 -2.78
CA VAL A 35 3.64 -11.82 -2.38
C VAL A 35 2.86 -10.56 -2.74
N PHE A 36 2.61 -9.72 -1.74
CA PHE A 36 2.00 -8.42 -1.92
C PHE A 36 3.08 -7.36 -2.17
N VAL A 37 2.80 -6.44 -3.07
CA VAL A 37 3.59 -5.24 -3.28
C VAL A 37 2.65 -4.09 -3.66
N SER A 38 2.56 -3.06 -2.84
CA SER A 38 1.69 -1.93 -3.13
C SER A 38 2.25 -1.02 -4.23
N GLY A 39 1.38 -0.20 -4.81
CA GLY A 39 1.79 0.85 -5.73
C GLY A 39 2.63 1.95 -5.08
N GLY A 40 2.63 2.02 -3.78
CA GLY A 40 3.34 3.02 -2.97
C GLY A 40 2.52 4.28 -2.70
N PRO A 41 2.88 5.03 -1.64
CA PRO A 41 2.28 6.30 -1.31
C PRO A 41 2.67 7.37 -2.33
N MET A 42 1.76 8.33 -2.52
CA MET A 42 1.99 9.52 -3.31
C MET A 42 3.01 10.43 -2.62
N ALA A 43 3.83 11.13 -3.39
CA ALA A 43 4.66 12.21 -2.85
C ALA A 43 3.77 13.36 -2.34
N LYS A 44 4.24 14.09 -1.31
CA LYS A 44 3.53 15.28 -0.86
C LYS A 44 3.62 16.41 -1.88
N GLY A 45 2.62 17.29 -1.84
CA GLY A 45 2.56 18.46 -2.68
C GLY A 45 3.26 19.69 -2.07
N TYR A 46 3.32 20.74 -2.86
CA TYR A 46 3.80 22.05 -2.44
C TYR A 46 2.96 23.12 -3.13
N THR A 47 2.57 24.15 -2.39
CA THR A 47 1.98 25.36 -2.94
C THR A 47 3.00 26.13 -3.81
N GLN A 48 2.55 27.12 -4.57
CA GLN A 48 3.43 27.94 -5.41
C GLN A 48 4.53 28.66 -4.59
N ASP A 49 4.26 28.99 -3.34
CA ASP A 49 5.26 29.58 -2.43
C ASP A 49 6.21 28.58 -1.77
N GLY A 50 6.05 27.29 -2.07
CA GLY A 50 6.89 26.20 -1.57
C GLY A 50 6.44 25.64 -0.21
N THR A 51 5.27 26.00 0.30
CA THR A 51 4.73 25.43 1.53
C THR A 51 4.32 23.97 1.29
N PRO A 52 4.79 22.99 2.11
CA PRO A 52 4.42 21.60 1.95
C PRO A 52 2.95 21.37 2.31
N ILE A 53 2.23 20.68 1.46
CA ILE A 53 0.81 20.35 1.60
C ILE A 53 0.56 18.87 1.30
N ASP A 54 -0.58 18.39 1.75
CA ASP A 54 -1.07 17.03 1.53
C ASP A 54 -2.60 17.01 1.38
N LEU A 55 -3.18 15.82 1.31
CA LEU A 55 -4.62 15.66 1.17
C LEU A 55 -5.39 16.22 2.39
N ALA A 56 -4.85 16.13 3.61
CA ALA A 56 -5.49 16.70 4.80
C ALA A 56 -5.55 18.22 4.70
N THR A 57 -4.46 18.84 4.24
CA THR A 57 -4.39 20.29 3.99
C THR A 57 -5.47 20.75 3.00
N ALA A 58 -5.75 19.95 1.96
CA ALA A 58 -6.81 20.28 1.00
C ALA A 58 -8.20 20.26 1.64
N PHE A 59 -8.50 19.30 2.50
CA PHE A 59 -9.78 19.28 3.24
C PHE A 59 -9.91 20.45 4.20
N GLU A 60 -8.84 20.79 4.93
CA GLU A 60 -8.82 21.95 5.83
C GLU A 60 -9.00 23.28 5.07
N ALA A 61 -8.42 23.38 3.88
CA ALA A 61 -8.48 24.58 3.06
C ALA A 61 -9.93 24.93 2.65
N VAL A 62 -10.78 23.95 2.37
CA VAL A 62 -12.20 24.17 2.08
C VAL A 62 -12.89 24.87 3.27
N GLY A 63 -12.66 24.38 4.50
CA GLY A 63 -13.21 25.00 5.72
C GLY A 63 -12.67 26.43 5.95
N LYS A 64 -11.37 26.65 5.70
CA LYS A 64 -10.76 28.00 5.80
C LYS A 64 -11.32 28.97 4.76
N PHE A 65 -11.59 28.49 3.56
CA PHE A 65 -12.21 29.30 2.52
C PHE A 65 -13.65 29.69 2.90
N GLU A 66 -14.46 28.75 3.37
CA GLU A 66 -15.83 29.04 3.86
C GLU A 66 -15.85 30.01 5.04
N ALA A 67 -14.83 29.96 5.91
CA ALA A 67 -14.65 30.90 7.01
C ALA A 67 -14.10 32.27 6.57
N GLY A 68 -13.72 32.45 5.31
CA GLY A 68 -13.12 33.67 4.77
C GLY A 68 -11.68 33.92 5.21
N GLU A 69 -10.98 32.87 5.63
CA GLU A 69 -9.57 32.96 6.10
C GLU A 69 -8.56 32.90 4.94
N ILE A 70 -8.94 32.29 3.81
CA ILE A 70 -8.12 32.21 2.61
C ILE A 70 -8.91 32.67 1.38
N THR A 71 -8.19 33.06 0.32
CA THR A 71 -8.78 33.46 -0.95
C THR A 71 -9.07 32.25 -1.84
N GLU A 72 -9.91 32.46 -2.87
CA GLU A 72 -10.19 31.46 -3.90
C GLU A 72 -8.90 31.03 -4.65
N GLU A 73 -7.96 31.97 -4.87
CA GLU A 73 -6.68 31.65 -5.50
C GLU A 73 -5.84 30.72 -4.63
N GLN A 74 -5.81 30.96 -3.31
CA GLN A 74 -5.09 30.10 -2.36
C GLN A 74 -5.74 28.71 -2.26
N LEU A 75 -7.07 28.62 -2.24
CA LEU A 75 -7.78 27.36 -2.28
C LEU A 75 -7.44 26.59 -3.55
N THR A 76 -7.53 27.23 -4.71
CA THR A 76 -7.20 26.61 -6.01
C THR A 76 -5.76 26.12 -6.06
N ASP A 77 -4.81 26.89 -5.55
CA ASP A 77 -3.39 26.46 -5.47
C ASP A 77 -3.24 25.19 -4.64
N ILE A 78 -3.89 25.10 -3.48
CA ILE A 78 -3.85 23.92 -2.61
C ILE A 78 -4.52 22.72 -3.31
N GLU A 79 -5.71 22.89 -3.88
CA GLU A 79 -6.44 21.80 -4.55
C GLU A 79 -5.67 21.21 -5.73
N CYS A 80 -5.03 22.06 -6.52
CA CYS A 80 -4.26 21.63 -7.68
C CYS A 80 -2.95 20.94 -7.33
N ASN A 81 -2.37 21.21 -6.16
CA ASN A 81 -1.03 20.78 -5.82
C ASN A 81 -0.94 19.79 -4.65
N ALA A 82 -2.03 19.58 -3.88
CA ALA A 82 -2.03 18.68 -2.73
C ALA A 82 -1.81 17.19 -3.12
N CYS A 83 -2.19 16.80 -4.34
CA CYS A 83 -2.06 15.44 -4.86
C CYS A 83 -1.27 15.45 -6.19
N PRO A 84 0.05 15.67 -6.16
CA PRO A 84 0.83 16.03 -7.35
C PRO A 84 1.17 14.85 -8.26
N SER A 85 0.97 13.59 -7.83
CA SER A 85 1.44 12.43 -8.57
C SER A 85 0.52 11.21 -8.42
N GLY A 86 0.85 10.11 -9.07
CA GLY A 86 0.18 8.82 -8.84
C GLY A 86 0.64 8.16 -7.53
N GLY A 87 -0.21 7.32 -6.95
CA GLY A 87 0.07 6.61 -5.70
C GLY A 87 -1.17 6.48 -4.84
N SER A 88 -1.04 5.88 -3.65
CA SER A 88 -2.04 5.99 -2.59
C SER A 88 -2.02 7.40 -1.99
N CYS A 89 -2.96 7.71 -1.10
CA CYS A 89 -3.09 9.04 -0.48
C CYS A 89 -1.74 9.58 0.01
N SER A 90 -1.53 10.90 -0.10
CA SER A 90 -0.30 11.57 0.35
C SER A 90 -0.15 11.69 1.88
N GLY A 91 -1.05 11.12 2.65
CA GLY A 91 -1.04 11.07 4.12
C GLY A 91 -1.14 9.66 4.66
N MET A 92 -0.93 9.48 5.98
CA MET A 92 -1.10 8.20 6.67
C MET A 92 -2.59 7.93 6.93
N PHE A 93 -3.32 7.68 5.85
CA PHE A 93 -4.71 7.21 5.89
C PHE A 93 -4.75 5.67 5.75
N THR A 94 -5.94 5.11 5.64
CA THR A 94 -6.16 3.66 5.60
C THR A 94 -5.32 2.93 4.54
N ALA A 95 -5.15 3.49 3.34
CA ALA A 95 -4.36 2.86 2.29
C ALA A 95 -2.89 2.68 2.71
N ASN A 96 -2.26 3.72 3.27
CA ASN A 96 -0.86 3.68 3.70
C ASN A 96 -0.68 2.85 4.95
N SER A 97 -1.61 2.91 5.91
CA SER A 97 -1.63 2.00 7.06
C SER A 97 -1.66 0.54 6.59
N MET A 98 -2.60 0.19 5.72
CA MET A 98 -2.71 -1.17 5.18
C MET A 98 -1.45 -1.61 4.42
N ASN A 99 -0.80 -0.69 3.67
CA ASN A 99 0.45 -0.99 2.99
C ASN A 99 1.59 -1.32 3.97
N THR A 100 1.65 -0.64 5.12
CA THR A 100 2.61 -0.90 6.20
C THR A 100 2.25 -2.19 6.95
N LEU A 101 0.97 -2.41 7.23
CA LEU A 101 0.52 -3.64 7.91
C LEU A 101 0.80 -4.91 7.09
N MET A 102 0.81 -4.85 5.76
CA MET A 102 1.23 -5.99 4.93
C MET A 102 2.68 -6.40 5.19
N GLU A 103 3.59 -5.46 5.50
CA GLU A 103 4.95 -5.79 5.95
C GLU A 103 4.93 -6.46 7.33
N ALA A 104 4.21 -5.88 8.29
CA ALA A 104 4.10 -6.41 9.65
C ALA A 104 3.51 -7.83 9.70
N MET A 105 2.59 -8.14 8.78
CA MET A 105 2.00 -9.47 8.60
C MET A 105 2.93 -10.46 7.86
N GLY A 106 4.03 -10.02 7.30
CA GLY A 106 4.97 -10.86 6.56
C GLY A 106 4.52 -11.24 5.14
N ILE A 107 3.53 -10.57 4.57
CA ILE A 107 3.03 -10.84 3.21
C ILE A 107 3.57 -9.89 2.15
N ALA A 108 4.26 -8.81 2.56
CA ALA A 108 4.94 -7.87 1.68
C ALA A 108 6.43 -7.74 2.06
N LEU A 109 7.23 -7.27 1.12
CA LEU A 109 8.65 -7.01 1.33
C LEU A 109 8.86 -5.70 2.10
N PRO A 110 9.98 -5.56 2.84
CA PRO A 110 10.34 -4.32 3.52
C PRO A 110 10.38 -3.12 2.56
N GLY A 111 9.85 -2.00 3.01
CA GLY A 111 9.71 -0.78 2.21
C GLY A 111 8.37 -0.66 1.45
N ASN A 112 7.51 -1.67 1.57
CA ASN A 112 6.22 -1.67 0.90
C ASN A 112 5.34 -0.47 1.28
N GLY A 113 5.30 -0.09 2.55
CA GLY A 113 4.51 1.04 3.04
C GLY A 113 5.17 2.41 2.87
N THR A 114 6.50 2.48 2.68
CA THR A 114 7.27 3.72 2.79
C THR A 114 7.92 4.21 1.50
N ILE A 115 8.28 3.32 0.58
CA ILE A 115 8.85 3.70 -0.71
C ILE A 115 7.77 4.38 -1.56
N LEU A 116 8.04 5.60 -2.03
CA LEU A 116 7.09 6.37 -2.82
C LEU A 116 6.74 5.70 -4.15
N ALA A 117 5.52 5.93 -4.60
CA ALA A 117 5.08 5.54 -5.94
C ALA A 117 5.92 6.23 -7.02
N LEU A 118 6.00 5.61 -8.20
CA LEU A 118 6.66 6.13 -9.40
C LEU A 118 8.17 6.40 -9.26
N THR A 119 8.81 5.87 -8.22
CA THR A 119 10.26 5.94 -8.03
C THR A 119 10.96 4.69 -8.57
N LYS A 120 12.28 4.81 -8.83
CA LYS A 120 13.11 3.67 -9.23
C LYS A 120 13.21 2.62 -8.14
N GLU A 121 13.19 3.04 -6.89
CA GLU A 121 13.18 2.18 -5.70
C GLU A 121 11.90 1.35 -5.67
N ARG A 122 10.75 1.94 -6.02
CA ARG A 122 9.46 1.22 -6.12
C ARG A 122 9.49 0.20 -7.27
N GLU A 123 10.05 0.55 -8.40
CA GLU A 123 10.23 -0.39 -9.51
C GLU A 123 11.12 -1.58 -9.11
N GLU A 124 12.19 -1.34 -8.36
CA GLU A 124 13.05 -2.43 -7.88
C GLU A 124 12.32 -3.32 -6.88
N LEU A 125 11.47 -2.74 -6.02
CA LEU A 125 10.64 -3.53 -5.10
C LEU A 125 9.68 -4.45 -5.86
N TYR A 126 9.09 -4.00 -6.98
CA TYR A 126 8.29 -4.88 -7.84
C TYR A 126 9.11 -6.04 -8.40
N ARG A 127 10.34 -5.78 -8.85
CA ARG A 127 11.22 -6.82 -9.37
C ARG A 127 11.61 -7.82 -8.28
N GLN A 128 11.89 -7.34 -7.06
CA GLN A 128 12.18 -8.20 -5.91
C GLN A 128 10.97 -9.07 -5.54
N ALA A 129 9.77 -8.50 -5.49
CA ALA A 129 8.55 -9.25 -5.22
C ALA A 129 8.29 -10.32 -6.30
N ALA A 130 8.53 -9.99 -7.58
CA ALA A 130 8.40 -10.94 -8.67
C ALA A 130 9.44 -12.07 -8.58
N ARG A 131 10.69 -11.76 -8.27
CA ARG A 131 11.73 -12.78 -8.02
C ARG A 131 11.33 -13.69 -6.87
N ARG A 132 10.87 -13.11 -5.77
CA ARG A 132 10.47 -13.87 -4.58
C ARG A 132 9.32 -14.83 -4.88
N VAL A 133 8.28 -14.39 -5.58
CA VAL A 133 7.16 -15.26 -5.97
C VAL A 133 7.63 -16.39 -6.88
N CYS A 134 8.53 -16.11 -7.83
CA CYS A 134 9.10 -17.13 -8.71
C CYS A 134 9.99 -18.13 -7.98
N GLU A 135 10.74 -17.69 -6.98
CA GLU A 135 11.54 -18.59 -6.11
C GLU A 135 10.63 -19.56 -5.36
N ILE A 136 9.57 -19.03 -4.73
CA ILE A 136 8.62 -19.85 -3.97
C ILE A 136 7.90 -20.84 -4.90
N ALA A 137 7.47 -20.39 -6.08
CA ALA A 137 6.78 -21.24 -7.04
C ALA A 137 7.60 -22.45 -7.51
N LYS A 138 8.94 -22.34 -7.50
CA LYS A 138 9.87 -23.39 -7.90
C LYS A 138 10.26 -24.36 -6.78
N MET A 139 9.83 -24.08 -5.53
CA MET A 139 10.12 -24.96 -4.39
C MET A 139 9.35 -26.27 -4.52
N GLU A 140 9.85 -27.31 -3.89
CA GLU A 140 9.12 -28.57 -3.69
C GLU A 140 7.79 -28.31 -2.95
N GLN A 141 6.80 -29.15 -3.18
CA GLN A 141 5.42 -28.91 -2.71
C GLN A 141 5.34 -28.74 -1.18
N GLU A 142 6.10 -29.52 -0.42
CA GLU A 142 6.15 -29.42 1.06
C GLU A 142 6.72 -28.09 1.55
N GLU A 143 7.78 -27.62 0.91
CA GLU A 143 8.42 -26.34 1.23
C GLU A 143 7.54 -25.16 0.78
N LYS A 144 6.99 -25.22 -0.42
CA LYS A 144 6.09 -24.22 -0.98
C LYS A 144 4.85 -24.04 -0.11
N ALA A 145 4.28 -25.11 0.44
CA ALA A 145 3.09 -25.05 1.28
C ALA A 145 3.28 -24.17 2.53
N LYS A 146 4.51 -24.02 3.05
CA LYS A 146 4.79 -23.13 4.18
C LYS A 146 4.50 -21.65 3.86
N TYR A 147 4.48 -21.30 2.59
CA TYR A 147 4.20 -19.95 2.09
C TYR A 147 2.74 -19.75 1.66
N ASN A 148 1.87 -20.72 1.87
CA ASN A 148 0.44 -20.53 1.69
C ASN A 148 -0.08 -19.44 2.63
N MET A 149 -1.06 -18.67 2.15
CA MET A 149 -1.55 -17.49 2.88
C MET A 149 -2.06 -17.82 4.28
N THR A 150 -2.72 -18.97 4.47
CA THR A 150 -3.21 -19.42 5.79
C THR A 150 -2.06 -19.78 6.75
N ASN A 151 -0.89 -20.16 6.26
CA ASN A 151 0.28 -20.44 7.09
C ASN A 151 1.03 -19.17 7.48
N ILE A 152 1.11 -18.16 6.60
CA ILE A 152 1.77 -16.89 6.89
C ILE A 152 0.86 -16.01 7.76
N LEU A 153 -0.42 -15.86 7.40
CA LEU A 153 -1.38 -15.05 8.14
C LEU A 153 -1.95 -15.80 9.36
N ASN A 154 -1.05 -16.21 10.23
CA ASN A 154 -1.37 -16.83 11.50
C ASN A 154 -1.62 -15.78 12.61
N GLU A 155 -1.90 -16.24 13.82
CA GLU A 155 -2.17 -15.38 14.97
C GLU A 155 -1.03 -14.38 15.26
N ASN A 156 0.24 -14.80 15.09
CA ASN A 156 1.38 -13.93 15.32
C ASN A 156 1.47 -12.81 14.26
N ALA A 157 1.17 -13.11 12.99
CA ALA A 157 1.10 -12.10 11.95
C ALA A 157 0.04 -11.03 12.26
N VAL A 158 -1.12 -11.46 12.74
CA VAL A 158 -2.21 -10.54 13.14
C VAL A 158 -1.81 -9.72 14.38
N ARG A 159 -1.18 -10.33 15.38
CA ARG A 159 -0.66 -9.61 16.55
C ARG A 159 0.41 -8.57 16.18
N ASN A 160 1.30 -8.90 15.25
CA ASN A 160 2.29 -7.96 14.73
C ASN A 160 1.61 -6.77 14.04
N ALA A 161 0.58 -7.04 13.23
CA ALA A 161 -0.20 -5.98 12.59
C ALA A 161 -0.85 -5.06 13.63
N PHE A 162 -1.51 -5.59 14.65
CA PHE A 162 -2.09 -4.78 15.72
C PHE A 162 -1.04 -3.93 16.46
N ALA A 163 0.13 -4.50 16.77
CA ALA A 163 1.19 -3.77 17.45
C ALA A 163 1.70 -2.59 16.61
N VAL A 164 1.84 -2.79 15.30
CA VAL A 164 2.27 -1.73 14.38
C VAL A 164 1.17 -0.68 14.17
N ASP A 165 -0.08 -1.12 14.01
CA ASP A 165 -1.23 -0.21 13.84
C ASP A 165 -1.42 0.71 15.04
N MET A 166 -1.23 0.18 16.25
CA MET A 166 -1.29 0.98 17.49
C MET A 166 -0.11 1.97 17.65
N ALA A 167 0.98 1.78 16.91
CA ALA A 167 2.18 2.62 16.98
C ALA A 167 2.22 3.71 15.89
N MET A 168 1.36 3.61 14.86
CA MET A 168 1.23 4.58 13.77
C MET A 168 0.28 5.71 14.14
#